data_abe558eef6501e900c6c505ddfb1c3c4
#
_entry.id   abe558eef6501e900c6c505ddfb1c3c4
#
_cell.length_a   1.000
_cell.length_b   1.000
_cell.length_c   1.000
_cell.angle_alpha   90.00
_cell.angle_beta   90.00
_cell.angle_gamma   90.00
#
_symmetry.space_group_name_H-M   'P 1'
#
loop_
_entity.id
_entity.type
_entity.pdbx_description
1 polymer ?
#
loop_
_entity_poly.entity_id
_entity_poly.type
_entity_poly.pdbx_seq_one_letter_code
_entity_poly.pdbx_strand_id
1 'polypeptide(L)'
;MATRNTNTEEMQGPSAPEVMMPASGSFTYEDVPEIEVVVDVMADKADWAEKMRFNNEMITIRIQETTNPNEELRVPVSVNGIQSHPVYGNHLPRGIEINVRRFVAEQLLRAKPINVRTVKTIDHDGNDTAKIVRTIGTAYPFEVIGAKPRDTDWLRSIRAQA
;
A
#
# COMPACT_ATOMS: atom_id res chain seq x y z
N MET A 1 -16.77 50.50 -52.26
CA MET A 1 -15.64 50.61 -51.34
C MET A 1 -16.24 50.60 -49.93
N ALA A 2 -16.14 49.48 -49.26
CA ALA A 2 -16.68 49.30 -47.90
C ALA A 2 -15.48 49.05 -46.96
N THR A 3 -15.25 50.01 -46.08
CA THR A 3 -14.23 49.98 -45.04
C THR A 3 -14.76 49.16 -43.85
N ARG A 4 -14.04 48.09 -43.53
CA ARG A 4 -14.31 47.17 -42.42
C ARG A 4 -13.62 47.69 -41.18
N ASN A 5 -14.38 48.17 -40.20
CA ASN A 5 -13.92 48.50 -38.85
C ASN A 5 -13.77 47.19 -38.04
N THR A 6 -12.57 46.84 -37.66
CA THR A 6 -12.28 45.79 -36.68
C THR A 6 -12.12 46.45 -35.34
N ASN A 7 -13.14 46.33 -34.49
CA ASN A 7 -13.06 46.63 -33.06
C ASN A 7 -12.46 45.40 -32.40
N THR A 8 -11.21 45.54 -31.94
CA THR A 8 -10.56 44.59 -31.03
C THR A 8 -10.87 45.02 -29.61
N GLU A 9 -11.87 44.40 -28.99
CA GLU A 9 -12.09 44.51 -27.56
C GLU A 9 -11.05 43.68 -26.84
N GLU A 10 -10.10 44.36 -26.18
CA GLU A 10 -9.19 43.75 -25.22
C GLU A 10 -10.01 43.27 -24.01
N MET A 11 -10.17 41.96 -23.88
CA MET A 11 -10.64 41.33 -22.65
C MET A 11 -9.53 41.44 -21.59
N GLN A 12 -9.67 42.41 -20.69
CA GLN A 12 -8.94 42.44 -19.44
C GLN A 12 -9.39 41.25 -18.57
N GLY A 13 -8.59 40.22 -18.47
CA GLY A 13 -8.78 39.12 -17.52
C GLY A 13 -8.66 39.63 -16.07
N PRO A 14 -9.31 38.97 -15.11
CA PRO A 14 -9.26 39.37 -13.72
C PRO A 14 -7.81 39.33 -13.21
N SER A 15 -7.40 40.49 -12.67
CA SER A 15 -6.11 40.69 -11.98
C SER A 15 -5.92 39.62 -10.90
N ALA A 16 -4.84 38.86 -10.98
CA ALA A 16 -4.45 37.91 -9.95
C ALA A 16 -4.26 38.65 -8.61
N PRO A 17 -4.66 38.06 -7.47
CA PRO A 17 -4.46 38.69 -6.18
C PRO A 17 -2.97 38.89 -5.93
N GLU A 18 -2.60 40.12 -5.64
CA GLU A 18 -1.25 40.54 -5.26
C GLU A 18 -0.89 39.82 -3.94
N VAL A 19 -0.04 38.77 -4.05
CA VAL A 19 0.49 38.11 -2.87
C VAL A 19 1.46 39.08 -2.20
N MET A 20 0.98 39.73 -1.14
CA MET A 20 1.86 40.54 -0.25
C MET A 20 2.93 39.60 0.30
N MET A 21 4.15 39.66 -0.24
CA MET A 21 5.31 39.05 0.39
C MET A 21 5.53 39.78 1.71
N PRO A 22 5.69 39.06 2.83
CA PRO A 22 6.07 39.68 4.09
C PRO A 22 7.43 40.37 3.89
N ALA A 23 7.51 41.61 4.35
CA ALA A 23 8.73 42.40 4.32
C ALA A 23 9.90 41.55 4.85
N SER A 24 11.03 41.56 4.12
CA SER A 24 12.22 40.81 4.45
C SER A 24 12.71 41.21 5.84
N GLY A 25 12.25 40.49 6.87
CA GLY A 25 12.90 40.45 8.16
C GLY A 25 14.23 39.76 7.94
N SER A 26 15.31 40.41 8.30
CA SER A 26 16.63 39.82 8.32
C SER A 26 16.59 38.64 9.28
N PHE A 27 16.48 37.41 8.75
CA PHE A 27 16.73 36.19 9.51
C PHE A 27 18.20 36.20 9.91
N THR A 28 18.46 36.49 11.17
CA THR A 28 19.79 36.27 11.77
C THR A 28 19.86 34.76 12.08
N TYR A 29 20.98 34.12 11.77
CA TYR A 29 21.27 32.71 12.01
C TYR A 29 21.18 32.29 13.50
N GLU A 30 20.96 33.24 14.40
CA GLU A 30 20.84 33.02 15.85
C GLU A 30 19.45 32.55 16.29
N ASP A 31 18.42 32.67 15.43
CA ASP A 31 17.04 32.26 15.73
C ASP A 31 16.68 30.88 15.19
N VAL A 32 17.62 30.15 14.61
CA VAL A 32 17.39 28.74 14.19
C VAL A 32 17.54 27.87 15.44
N PRO A 33 16.48 27.23 15.93
CA PRO A 33 16.62 26.29 17.05
C PRO A 33 17.70 25.29 16.68
N GLU A 34 18.67 25.10 17.57
CA GLU A 34 19.74 24.13 17.43
C GLU A 34 19.07 22.78 17.17
N ILE A 35 19.12 22.30 15.91
CA ILE A 35 18.60 20.98 15.56
C ILE A 35 19.51 20.01 16.30
N GLU A 36 19.01 19.39 17.38
CA GLU A 36 19.68 18.26 17.99
C GLU A 36 19.91 17.23 16.89
N VAL A 37 21.13 17.21 16.39
CA VAL A 37 21.57 16.17 15.45
C VAL A 37 21.53 14.88 16.23
N VAL A 38 20.48 14.10 16.02
CA VAL A 38 20.39 12.74 16.56
C VAL A 38 21.64 11.99 16.11
N VAL A 39 22.50 11.70 17.06
CA VAL A 39 23.88 11.26 16.89
C VAL A 39 24.00 9.89 16.20
N ASP A 40 22.89 9.19 15.89
CA ASP A 40 22.95 7.81 15.41
C ASP A 40 22.36 7.55 14.02
N VAL A 41 22.58 8.48 13.09
CA VAL A 41 22.23 8.30 11.66
C VAL A 41 22.91 7.05 11.05
N MET A 42 24.00 6.57 11.64
CA MET A 42 24.72 5.39 11.17
C MET A 42 24.08 4.08 11.67
N ALA A 43 23.58 4.04 12.90
CA ALA A 43 22.83 2.90 13.43
C ALA A 43 21.51 2.74 12.68
N ASP A 44 20.76 3.82 12.46
CA ASP A 44 19.53 3.78 11.66
C ASP A 44 19.76 3.29 10.22
N LYS A 45 20.88 3.68 9.61
CA LYS A 45 21.26 3.17 8.28
C LYS A 45 21.61 1.69 8.29
N ALA A 46 22.30 1.20 9.34
CA ALA A 46 22.64 -0.21 9.48
C ALA A 46 21.37 -1.06 9.66
N ASP A 47 20.47 -0.65 10.55
CA ASP A 47 19.19 -1.30 10.77
C ASP A 47 18.33 -1.29 9.52
N TRP A 48 18.31 -0.18 8.80
CA TRP A 48 17.59 -0.09 7.54
C TRP A 48 18.17 -1.05 6.49
N ALA A 49 19.50 -1.12 6.36
CA ALA A 49 20.17 -2.03 5.43
C ALA A 49 19.89 -3.49 5.77
N GLU A 50 19.84 -3.84 7.07
CA GLU A 50 19.48 -5.19 7.51
C GLU A 50 18.02 -5.52 7.17
N LYS A 51 17.08 -4.62 7.45
CA LYS A 51 15.67 -4.78 7.08
C LYS A 51 15.49 -4.95 5.58
N MET A 52 16.22 -4.16 4.78
CA MET A 52 16.16 -4.29 3.31
C MET A 52 16.73 -5.63 2.82
N ARG A 53 17.83 -6.12 3.40
CA ARG A 53 18.38 -7.45 3.09
C ARG A 53 17.34 -8.53 3.42
N PHE A 54 16.77 -8.48 4.62
CA PHE A 54 15.76 -9.43 5.07
C PHE A 54 14.53 -9.45 4.15
N ASN A 55 14.02 -8.29 3.77
CA ASN A 55 12.88 -8.18 2.88
C ASN A 55 13.14 -8.67 1.46
N ASN A 56 14.39 -8.57 1.00
CA ASN A 56 14.81 -9.05 -0.32
C ASN A 56 15.22 -10.54 -0.34
N GLU A 57 15.28 -11.22 0.80
CA GLU A 57 15.55 -12.66 0.84
C GLU A 57 14.50 -13.43 0.03
N MET A 58 14.96 -14.43 -0.71
CA MET A 58 14.09 -15.34 -1.46
C MET A 58 13.52 -16.41 -0.52
N ILE A 59 12.23 -16.59 -0.58
CA ILE A 59 11.51 -17.66 0.13
C ILE A 59 10.66 -18.45 -0.87
N THR A 60 10.55 -19.76 -0.63
CA THR A 60 9.68 -20.62 -1.44
C THR A 60 8.30 -20.64 -0.84
N ILE A 61 7.31 -20.26 -1.62
CA ILE A 61 5.91 -20.29 -1.21
C ILE A 61 5.07 -21.12 -2.17
N ARG A 62 3.97 -21.66 -1.66
CA ARG A 62 2.90 -22.26 -2.46
C ARG A 62 1.60 -21.56 -2.11
N ILE A 63 1.01 -20.85 -3.07
CA ILE A 63 -0.30 -20.22 -2.91
C ILE A 63 -1.35 -21.32 -3.07
N GLN A 64 -2.31 -21.39 -2.15
CA GLN A 64 -3.36 -22.41 -2.20
C GLN A 64 -4.24 -22.23 -3.42
N GLU A 65 -4.69 -23.33 -3.98
CA GLU A 65 -5.70 -23.34 -5.04
C GLU A 65 -7.02 -22.84 -4.49
N THR A 66 -7.82 -22.27 -5.36
CA THR A 66 -9.17 -21.84 -5.01
C THR A 66 -10.21 -22.82 -5.58
N THR A 67 -11.22 -23.08 -4.80
CA THR A 67 -12.40 -23.84 -5.27
C THR A 67 -13.48 -22.93 -5.86
N ASN A 68 -13.27 -21.60 -5.77
CA ASN A 68 -14.21 -20.63 -6.29
C ASN A 68 -13.99 -20.43 -7.80
N PRO A 69 -14.95 -20.78 -8.66
CA PRO A 69 -14.79 -20.67 -10.12
C PRO A 69 -14.67 -19.22 -10.62
N ASN A 70 -15.06 -18.25 -9.81
CA ASN A 70 -14.98 -16.83 -10.15
C ASN A 70 -13.62 -16.20 -9.80
N GLU A 71 -12.74 -16.94 -9.13
CA GLU A 71 -11.40 -16.45 -8.81
C GLU A 71 -10.40 -16.80 -9.91
N GLU A 72 -9.48 -15.89 -10.16
CA GLU A 72 -8.42 -16.11 -11.14
C GLU A 72 -7.44 -17.20 -10.68
N LEU A 73 -6.97 -18.01 -11.63
CA LEU A 73 -5.94 -19.02 -11.41
C LEU A 73 -4.57 -18.40 -11.07
N ARG A 74 -4.41 -17.14 -11.36
CA ARG A 74 -3.20 -16.37 -11.07
C ARG A 74 -3.53 -15.21 -10.16
N VAL A 75 -2.68 -14.99 -9.17
CA VAL A 75 -2.84 -13.93 -8.19
C VAL A 75 -2.08 -12.68 -8.65
N PRO A 76 -2.76 -11.56 -8.90
CA PRO A 76 -2.09 -10.32 -9.25
C PRO A 76 -1.41 -9.74 -8.00
N VAL A 77 -0.09 -9.53 -8.05
CA VAL A 77 0.69 -8.92 -6.97
C VAL A 77 1.66 -7.92 -7.55
N SER A 78 1.55 -6.68 -7.13
CA SER A 78 2.49 -5.62 -7.50
C SER A 78 2.94 -4.88 -6.24
N VAL A 79 4.23 -4.66 -6.09
CA VAL A 79 4.81 -3.96 -4.95
C VAL A 79 5.72 -2.85 -5.46
N ASN A 80 5.30 -1.60 -5.28
CA ASN A 80 6.08 -0.40 -5.64
C ASN A 80 6.63 -0.43 -7.08
N GLY A 81 5.88 -0.98 -8.04
CA GLY A 81 6.32 -1.09 -9.43
C GLY A 81 7.39 -2.16 -9.68
N ILE A 82 7.81 -2.90 -8.65
CA ILE A 82 8.79 -3.98 -8.77
C ILE A 82 8.08 -5.25 -9.25
N GLN A 83 8.68 -5.92 -10.22
CA GLN A 83 8.21 -7.21 -10.70
C GLN A 83 8.31 -8.27 -9.58
N SER A 84 7.18 -8.94 -9.31
CA SER A 84 7.08 -9.90 -8.21
C SER A 84 7.85 -11.20 -8.46
N HIS A 85 7.91 -11.65 -9.71
CA HIS A 85 8.65 -12.86 -10.11
C HIS A 85 9.25 -12.72 -11.52
N PRO A 86 10.48 -13.18 -11.75
CA PRO A 86 11.16 -13.00 -13.03
C PRO A 86 10.47 -13.69 -14.23
N VAL A 87 9.83 -14.84 -13.99
CA VAL A 87 9.14 -15.62 -15.04
C VAL A 87 7.67 -15.28 -15.14
N TYR A 88 6.99 -15.16 -13.99
CA TYR A 88 5.53 -14.96 -13.94
C TYR A 88 5.12 -13.48 -13.88
N GLY A 89 6.07 -12.57 -13.83
CA GLY A 89 5.79 -11.15 -13.73
C GLY A 89 5.05 -10.80 -12.43
N ASN A 90 3.93 -10.09 -12.58
CA ASN A 90 3.08 -9.71 -11.46
C ASN A 90 1.85 -10.63 -11.28
N HIS A 91 1.81 -11.79 -11.95
CA HIS A 91 0.72 -12.74 -11.88
C HIS A 91 1.22 -14.10 -11.39
N LEU A 92 1.21 -14.29 -10.08
CA LEU A 92 1.73 -15.50 -9.44
C LEU A 92 0.76 -16.67 -9.61
N PRO A 93 1.23 -17.86 -10.04
CA PRO A 93 0.39 -19.03 -10.17
C PRO A 93 0.00 -19.61 -8.81
N ARG A 94 -1.16 -20.26 -8.74
CA ARG A 94 -1.61 -21.04 -7.58
C ARG A 94 -1.20 -22.52 -7.72
N GLY A 95 -1.13 -23.22 -6.60
CA GLY A 95 -0.89 -24.66 -6.54
C GLY A 95 0.54 -25.13 -6.73
N ILE A 96 1.43 -24.30 -7.23
CA ILE A 96 2.84 -24.64 -7.46
C ILE A 96 3.78 -23.89 -6.54
N GLU A 97 4.97 -24.47 -6.35
CA GLU A 97 6.04 -23.85 -5.57
C GLU A 97 6.75 -22.79 -6.39
N ILE A 98 6.84 -21.59 -5.84
CA ILE A 98 7.50 -20.45 -6.48
C ILE A 98 8.44 -19.77 -5.50
N ASN A 99 9.56 -19.27 -6.03
CA ASN A 99 10.52 -18.50 -5.26
C ASN A 99 10.21 -17.00 -5.41
N VAL A 100 9.82 -16.37 -4.34
CA VAL A 100 9.51 -14.94 -4.32
C VAL A 100 10.32 -14.23 -3.26
N ARG A 101 10.49 -12.93 -3.41
CA ARG A 101 11.09 -12.11 -2.36
C ARG A 101 10.12 -12.00 -1.19
N ARG A 102 10.67 -11.91 0.02
CA ARG A 102 9.89 -11.85 1.27
C ARG A 102 8.85 -10.72 1.27
N PHE A 103 9.18 -9.54 0.76
CA PHE A 103 8.21 -8.43 0.68
C PHE A 103 6.99 -8.74 -0.22
N VAL A 104 7.15 -9.59 -1.24
CA VAL A 104 6.01 -10.02 -2.08
C VAL A 104 5.07 -10.94 -1.29
N ALA A 105 5.63 -11.88 -0.53
CA ALA A 105 4.83 -12.74 0.35
C ALA A 105 4.16 -11.94 1.48
N GLU A 106 4.82 -10.90 1.99
CA GLU A 106 4.21 -9.98 2.96
C GLU A 106 2.98 -9.28 2.37
N GLN A 107 3.05 -8.84 1.12
CA GLN A 107 1.91 -8.22 0.44
C GLN A 107 0.73 -9.18 0.31
N LEU A 108 0.99 -10.47 0.02
CA LEU A 108 -0.06 -11.50 0.00
C LEU A 108 -0.73 -11.67 1.37
N LEU A 109 0.04 -11.60 2.48
CA LEU A 109 -0.49 -11.68 3.84
C LEU A 109 -1.35 -10.48 4.22
N ARG A 110 -0.96 -9.29 3.75
CA ARG A 110 -1.68 -8.04 4.03
C ARG A 110 -2.95 -7.88 3.20
N ALA A 111 -3.10 -8.66 2.12
CA ALA A 111 -4.29 -8.66 1.29
C ALA A 111 -5.46 -9.33 2.04
N LYS A 112 -6.37 -8.51 2.57
CA LYS A 112 -7.54 -8.96 3.34
C LYS A 112 -8.83 -8.52 2.67
N PRO A 113 -9.61 -9.41 2.08
CA PRO A 113 -10.94 -9.10 1.61
C PRO A 113 -11.87 -8.86 2.80
N ILE A 114 -12.66 -7.81 2.69
CA ILE A 114 -13.74 -7.53 3.63
C ILE A 114 -15.04 -7.96 2.96
N ASN A 115 -15.59 -9.08 3.42
CA ASN A 115 -16.90 -9.54 3.00
C ASN A 115 -17.97 -8.89 3.87
N VAL A 116 -18.89 -8.17 3.23
CA VAL A 116 -20.02 -7.52 3.89
C VAL A 116 -21.29 -8.24 3.47
N ARG A 117 -22.03 -8.77 4.43
CA ARG A 117 -23.34 -9.35 4.18
C ARG A 117 -24.37 -8.80 5.14
N THR A 118 -25.57 -8.63 4.64
CA THR A 118 -26.73 -8.26 5.46
C THR A 118 -27.41 -9.55 5.95
N VAL A 119 -27.58 -9.70 7.25
CA VAL A 119 -28.29 -10.79 7.88
C VAL A 119 -29.58 -10.24 8.48
N LYS A 120 -30.70 -10.86 8.16
CA LYS A 120 -31.97 -10.55 8.83
C LYS A 120 -31.88 -11.02 10.28
N THR A 121 -32.23 -10.13 11.18
CA THR A 121 -32.25 -10.39 12.63
C THR A 121 -33.58 -9.85 13.17
N ILE A 122 -34.13 -10.52 14.16
CA ILE A 122 -35.34 -10.03 14.85
C ILE A 122 -34.86 -9.19 16.02
N ASP A 123 -35.36 -7.97 16.13
CA ASP A 123 -35.09 -7.07 17.25
C ASP A 123 -35.86 -7.49 18.51
N HIS A 124 -35.53 -6.90 19.65
CA HIS A 124 -36.16 -7.17 20.94
C HIS A 124 -37.69 -6.99 20.91
N ASP A 125 -38.18 -6.12 20.01
CA ASP A 125 -39.61 -5.82 19.83
C ASP A 125 -40.30 -6.73 18.82
N GLY A 126 -39.60 -7.78 18.32
CA GLY A 126 -40.15 -8.74 17.36
C GLY A 126 -40.19 -8.27 15.91
N ASN A 127 -39.60 -7.13 15.58
CA ASN A 127 -39.55 -6.59 14.24
C ASN A 127 -38.33 -7.13 13.45
N ASP A 128 -38.52 -7.37 12.15
CA ASP A 128 -37.45 -7.72 11.24
C ASP A 128 -36.47 -6.55 11.08
N THR A 129 -35.24 -6.73 11.53
CA THR A 129 -34.17 -5.75 11.35
C THR A 129 -33.03 -6.35 10.52
N ALA A 130 -32.27 -5.48 9.84
CA ALA A 130 -31.12 -5.88 9.04
C ALA A 130 -29.82 -5.56 9.76
N LYS A 131 -29.02 -6.60 10.10
CA LYS A 131 -27.69 -6.46 10.69
C LYS A 131 -26.64 -6.63 9.63
N ILE A 132 -25.70 -5.66 9.54
CA ILE A 132 -24.53 -5.76 8.67
C ILE A 132 -23.43 -6.55 9.39
N VAL A 133 -23.05 -7.70 8.83
CA VAL A 133 -21.96 -8.53 9.33
C VAL A 133 -20.76 -8.35 8.40
N ARG A 134 -19.63 -7.92 8.96
CA ARG A 134 -18.36 -7.80 8.27
C ARG A 134 -17.46 -8.97 8.66
N THR A 135 -16.96 -9.70 7.68
CA THR A 135 -16.01 -10.79 7.91
C THR A 135 -14.73 -10.48 7.17
N ILE A 136 -13.62 -10.42 7.89
CA ILE A 136 -12.28 -10.20 7.35
C ILE A 136 -11.65 -11.57 7.17
N GLY A 137 -11.15 -11.85 5.97
CA GLY A 137 -10.48 -13.11 5.64
C GLY A 137 -9.09 -12.88 5.09
N THR A 138 -8.37 -13.94 4.76
CA THR A 138 -7.13 -13.89 3.99
C THR A 138 -7.48 -14.05 2.51
N ALA A 139 -7.09 -13.08 1.67
CA ALA A 139 -7.38 -13.12 0.24
C ALA A 139 -6.65 -14.27 -0.44
N TYR A 140 -5.38 -14.43 -0.11
CA TYR A 140 -4.48 -15.36 -0.78
C TYR A 140 -3.74 -16.21 0.27
N PRO A 141 -4.37 -17.28 0.77
CA PRO A 141 -3.72 -18.18 1.70
C PRO A 141 -2.54 -18.87 1.01
N PHE A 142 -1.41 -18.91 1.68
CA PHE A 142 -0.21 -19.60 1.20
C PHE A 142 0.55 -20.26 2.35
N GLU A 143 1.40 -21.19 2.02
CA GLU A 143 2.36 -21.83 2.91
C GLU A 143 3.79 -21.51 2.48
N VAL A 144 4.70 -21.45 3.44
CA VAL A 144 6.14 -21.31 3.19
C VAL A 144 6.79 -22.67 3.26
N ILE A 145 7.41 -23.08 2.16
CA ILE A 145 8.09 -24.37 2.05
C ILE A 145 9.50 -24.25 2.64
N GLY A 146 9.87 -25.19 3.51
CA GLY A 146 11.17 -25.15 4.16
C GLY A 146 11.38 -23.97 5.11
N ALA A 147 10.30 -23.49 5.75
CA ALA A 147 10.33 -22.37 6.65
C ALA A 147 11.35 -22.55 7.79
N LYS A 148 12.22 -21.57 7.98
CA LYS A 148 13.12 -21.47 9.13
C LYS A 148 12.38 -20.88 10.33
N PRO A 149 12.84 -21.07 11.58
CA PRO A 149 12.21 -20.46 12.76
C PRO A 149 11.98 -18.95 12.61
N ARG A 150 12.96 -18.24 12.05
CA ARG A 150 12.87 -16.80 11.76
C ARG A 150 11.71 -16.45 10.81
N ASP A 151 11.41 -17.32 9.84
CA ASP A 151 10.32 -17.11 8.89
C ASP A 151 8.95 -17.28 9.57
N THR A 152 8.84 -18.26 10.46
CA THR A 152 7.62 -18.48 11.25
C THR A 152 7.32 -17.32 12.20
N ASP A 153 8.35 -16.77 12.84
CA ASP A 153 8.18 -15.60 13.72
C ASP A 153 7.80 -14.36 12.94
N TRP A 154 8.42 -14.16 11.78
CA TRP A 154 8.06 -13.10 10.86
C TRP A 154 6.60 -13.23 10.37
N LEU A 155 6.17 -14.41 9.94
CA LEU A 155 4.78 -14.67 9.53
C LEU A 155 3.80 -14.35 10.65
N ARG A 156 4.13 -14.76 11.89
CA ARG A 156 3.31 -14.48 13.05
C ARG A 156 3.21 -12.98 13.32
N SER A 157 4.32 -12.26 13.25
CA SER A 157 4.35 -10.81 13.48
C SER A 157 3.49 -10.04 12.46
N ILE A 158 3.57 -10.40 11.16
CA ILE A 158 2.75 -9.76 10.12
C ILE A 158 1.27 -10.06 10.32
N ARG A 159 0.91 -11.32 10.63
CA ARG A 159 -0.48 -11.69 10.90
C ARG A 159 -1.08 -10.96 12.11
N ALA A 160 -0.27 -10.64 13.10
CA ALA A 160 -0.70 -9.89 14.28
C ALA A 160 -0.90 -8.39 14.00
N GLN A 161 -0.17 -7.83 13.03
CA GLN A 161 -0.29 -6.41 12.64
C GLN A 161 -1.42 -6.15 11.62
N ALA A 162 -1.84 -7.17 10.98
CA ALA A 162 -2.80 -7.09 9.87
C ALA A 162 -4.26 -7.25 10.39
#